data_0fbef859254a82d263ca6a71899425c0
#
_entry.id   0fbef859254a82d263ca6a71899425c0
#
_cell.length_a   1.000
_cell.length_b   1.000
_cell.length_c   1.000
_cell.angle_alpha   90.00
_cell.angle_beta   90.00
_cell.angle_gamma   90.00
#
_symmetry.space_group_name_H-M   'P 1'
#
loop_
_entity.id
_entity.type
_entity.pdbx_description
1 polymer ?
#
loop_
_entity_poly.entity_id
_entity_poly.type
_entity_poly.pdbx_seq_one_letter_code
_entity_poly.pdbx_strand_id
1 'polypeptide(L)'
;MLSRCGCRLLHVLGLSFPLLTRRPLFLCPHRLMRPKVVFVLGGPGAGKGTQCARIVEKYGYTHLSAGELLRDERKNPDSQYGELIEKYIKDGKIVPVEITISLLRREMDQTMAASAQKNKFLIDGFPRNQDNLQGWNKTMDGKADVSFVLFFDCNNEVMKIFTCLHGLQTADGELLEKKIQTYLQSTKPIIDLYEEMGKVKKIDASKSVDEVSFSSLPKRKVKM
;
A
#
# COMPACT_ATOMS: atom_id res chain seq x y z
N MET A 1 -35.02 10.19 -74.82
CA MET A 1 -34.06 9.48 -75.66
C MET A 1 -33.37 8.48 -74.75
N LEU A 2 -33.86 7.23 -74.67
CA LEU A 2 -33.38 6.05 -75.41
C LEU A 2 -31.86 5.85 -75.16
N SER A 3 -31.39 4.75 -74.62
CA SER A 3 -31.61 3.33 -74.81
C SER A 3 -30.82 2.54 -73.75
N ARG A 4 -31.36 1.58 -73.06
CA ARG A 4 -31.43 0.13 -73.34
C ARG A 4 -30.10 -0.54 -73.72
N CYS A 5 -29.84 -1.55 -72.96
CA CYS A 5 -29.25 -2.87 -73.20
C CYS A 5 -28.07 -3.14 -72.24
N GLY A 6 -27.91 -4.27 -71.63
CA GLY A 6 -28.49 -5.57 -71.83
C GLY A 6 -27.98 -6.54 -70.78
N CYS A 7 -28.81 -7.48 -70.50
CA CYS A 7 -28.67 -8.64 -69.67
C CYS A 7 -27.52 -9.54 -70.11
N ARG A 8 -26.77 -10.13 -69.18
CA ARG A 8 -26.40 -11.56 -69.29
C ARG A 8 -26.08 -12.18 -67.93
N LEU A 9 -26.81 -13.20 -67.66
CA LEU A 9 -26.62 -14.25 -66.67
C LEU A 9 -25.21 -14.85 -66.72
N LEU A 10 -24.63 -15.11 -65.58
CA LEU A 10 -23.82 -16.29 -65.36
C LEU A 10 -24.00 -16.75 -63.90
N HIS A 11 -24.81 -17.78 -63.75
CA HIS A 11 -24.76 -18.73 -62.69
C HIS A 11 -23.36 -19.35 -62.63
N VAL A 12 -22.68 -19.41 -61.54
CA VAL A 12 -21.88 -20.59 -61.11
C VAL A 12 -21.45 -20.47 -59.64
N LEU A 13 -21.77 -21.53 -58.91
CA LEU A 13 -21.13 -22.09 -57.71
C LEU A 13 -21.34 -21.41 -56.38
N GLY A 14 -22.25 -22.06 -55.65
CA GLY A 14 -22.43 -21.94 -54.19
C GLY A 14 -21.15 -22.36 -53.44
N LEU A 15 -20.66 -21.43 -52.68
CA LEU A 15 -19.80 -21.71 -51.56
C LEU A 15 -20.45 -21.08 -50.33
N SER A 16 -21.14 -21.92 -49.58
CA SER A 16 -21.56 -21.61 -48.22
C SER A 16 -20.35 -21.38 -47.34
N PHE A 17 -20.06 -20.10 -47.03
CA PHE A 17 -19.19 -19.79 -45.91
C PHE A 17 -19.99 -19.96 -44.63
N PRO A 18 -19.58 -20.77 -43.68
CA PRO A 18 -20.20 -20.82 -42.39
C PRO A 18 -19.99 -19.46 -41.73
N LEU A 19 -21.08 -18.81 -41.37
CA LEU A 19 -21.12 -17.68 -40.45
C LEU A 19 -20.37 -18.09 -39.17
N LEU A 20 -19.11 -17.69 -39.07
CA LEU A 20 -18.39 -17.66 -37.79
C LEU A 20 -19.16 -16.63 -36.94
N THR A 21 -20.13 -17.14 -36.18
CA THR A 21 -20.67 -16.45 -35.04
C THR A 21 -19.52 -16.12 -34.12
N ARG A 22 -18.99 -14.90 -34.24
CA ARG A 22 -18.14 -14.32 -33.19
C ARG A 22 -18.96 -14.37 -31.92
N ARG A 23 -18.71 -15.39 -31.11
CA ARG A 23 -19.14 -15.40 -29.71
C ARG A 23 -18.65 -14.08 -29.14
N PRO A 24 -19.53 -13.24 -28.57
CA PRO A 24 -19.03 -12.12 -27.80
C PRO A 24 -18.13 -12.74 -26.73
N LEU A 25 -16.87 -12.37 -26.71
CA LEU A 25 -16.02 -12.54 -25.56
C LEU A 25 -16.80 -11.87 -24.42
N PHE A 26 -17.53 -12.67 -23.64
CA PHE A 26 -17.99 -12.24 -22.35
C PHE A 26 -16.73 -11.81 -21.60
N LEU A 27 -16.42 -10.51 -21.68
CA LEU A 27 -15.60 -9.88 -20.68
C LEU A 27 -16.31 -10.20 -19.36
N CYS A 28 -15.86 -11.25 -18.68
CA CYS A 28 -16.15 -11.41 -17.28
C CYS A 28 -15.90 -10.03 -16.65
N PRO A 29 -16.91 -9.39 -16.04
CA PRO A 29 -16.60 -8.20 -15.30
C PRO A 29 -15.56 -8.66 -14.26
N HIS A 30 -14.29 -8.29 -14.46
CA HIS A 30 -13.30 -8.39 -13.41
C HIS A 30 -13.92 -7.58 -12.27
N ARG A 31 -14.61 -8.30 -11.40
CA ARG A 31 -15.01 -7.76 -10.10
C ARG A 31 -13.72 -7.17 -9.55
N LEU A 32 -13.62 -5.84 -9.61
CA LEU A 32 -12.45 -5.10 -9.14
C LEU A 32 -12.18 -5.59 -7.74
N MET A 33 -11.22 -6.51 -7.60
CA MET A 33 -10.88 -7.09 -6.29
C MET A 33 -10.24 -5.95 -5.51
N ARG A 34 -10.99 -5.39 -4.57
CA ARG A 34 -10.45 -4.34 -3.69
C ARG A 34 -9.25 -4.91 -2.95
N PRO A 35 -8.08 -4.29 -3.05
CA PRO A 35 -6.92 -4.74 -2.31
C PRO A 35 -7.19 -4.65 -0.81
N LYS A 36 -6.75 -5.67 -0.09
CA LYS A 36 -6.80 -5.70 1.36
C LYS A 36 -5.56 -5.03 1.93
N VAL A 37 -5.79 -4.03 2.76
CA VAL A 37 -4.72 -3.22 3.36
C VAL A 37 -4.67 -3.49 4.86
N VAL A 38 -3.46 -3.63 5.36
CA VAL A 38 -3.15 -3.64 6.78
C VAL A 38 -2.15 -2.51 7.01
N PHE A 39 -2.50 -1.58 7.86
CA PHE A 39 -1.55 -0.55 8.28
C PHE A 39 -0.64 -1.07 9.37
N VAL A 40 0.63 -0.71 9.29
CA VAL A 40 1.65 -1.06 10.28
C VAL A 40 2.14 0.22 10.93
N LEU A 41 1.78 0.40 12.19
CA LEU A 41 2.08 1.61 12.96
C LEU A 41 2.93 1.29 14.19
N GLY A 42 3.65 2.28 14.66
CA GLY A 42 4.54 2.17 15.82
C GLY A 42 5.64 3.20 15.76
N GLY A 43 6.30 3.43 16.86
CA GLY A 43 7.36 4.42 16.98
C GLY A 43 8.60 4.14 16.11
N PRO A 44 9.49 5.11 15.94
CA PRO A 44 10.77 4.89 15.29
C PRO A 44 11.55 3.82 16.07
N GLY A 45 12.24 2.93 15.38
CA GLY A 45 13.00 1.84 16.02
C GLY A 45 12.17 0.64 16.53
N ALA A 46 10.84 0.63 16.44
CA ALA A 46 9.99 -0.48 16.90
C ALA A 46 10.08 -1.77 16.07
N GLY A 47 11.08 -1.93 15.20
CA GLY A 47 11.29 -3.17 14.43
C GLY A 47 10.27 -3.46 13.35
N LYS A 48 9.44 -2.50 12.95
CA LYS A 48 8.36 -2.67 11.96
C LYS A 48 8.83 -3.34 10.67
N GLY A 49 9.90 -2.84 10.06
CA GLY A 49 10.41 -3.35 8.79
C GLY A 49 10.83 -4.82 8.86
N THR A 50 11.57 -5.21 9.92
CA THR A 50 11.98 -6.60 10.16
C THR A 50 10.78 -7.53 10.29
N GLN A 51 9.78 -7.11 11.04
CA GLN A 51 8.58 -7.90 11.24
C GLN A 51 7.69 -7.95 9.99
N CYS A 52 7.62 -6.85 9.23
CA CYS A 52 6.94 -6.83 7.93
C CYS A 52 7.54 -7.86 6.96
N ALA A 53 8.86 -7.99 6.89
CA ALA A 53 9.52 -8.99 6.04
C ALA A 53 9.08 -10.42 6.41
N ARG A 54 9.01 -10.76 7.69
CA ARG A 54 8.51 -12.07 8.16
C ARG A 54 7.03 -12.30 7.84
N ILE A 55 6.21 -11.25 7.91
CA ILE A 55 4.78 -11.33 7.55
C ILE A 55 4.62 -11.56 6.04
N VAL A 56 5.43 -10.90 5.23
CA VAL A 56 5.46 -11.09 3.77
C VAL A 56 5.77 -12.55 3.43
N GLU A 57 6.83 -13.11 4.02
CA GLU A 57 7.25 -14.49 3.79
C GLU A 57 6.16 -15.49 4.21
N LYS A 58 5.58 -15.31 5.40
CA LYS A 58 4.65 -16.27 5.98
C LYS A 58 3.24 -16.20 5.40
N TYR A 59 2.75 -15.00 5.05
CA TYR A 59 1.34 -14.76 4.69
C TYR A 59 1.13 -14.24 3.26
N GLY A 60 2.20 -14.00 2.51
CA GLY A 60 2.15 -13.57 1.11
C GLY A 60 1.54 -12.17 0.93
N TYR A 61 1.84 -11.24 1.84
CA TYR A 61 1.54 -9.83 1.68
C TYR A 61 2.59 -9.15 0.80
N THR A 62 2.23 -8.03 0.16
CA THR A 62 3.19 -7.10 -0.43
C THR A 62 3.47 -6.00 0.58
N HIS A 63 4.72 -5.77 0.93
CA HIS A 63 5.13 -4.71 1.85
C HIS A 63 5.35 -3.42 1.08
N LEU A 64 4.74 -2.33 1.53
CA LEU A 64 4.92 -0.98 1.04
C LEU A 64 5.30 -0.08 2.21
N SER A 65 6.52 0.43 2.21
CA SER A 65 6.96 1.41 3.20
C SER A 65 6.78 2.82 2.65
N ALA A 66 5.86 3.58 3.24
CA ALA A 66 5.63 4.97 2.85
C ALA A 66 6.92 5.82 2.96
N GLY A 67 7.76 5.53 3.95
CA GLY A 67 9.04 6.21 4.11
C GLY A 67 10.06 5.86 3.04
N GLU A 68 10.10 4.61 2.57
CA GLU A 68 10.97 4.18 1.46
C GLU A 68 10.52 4.79 0.16
N LEU A 69 9.24 4.72 -0.16
CA LEU A 69 8.69 5.33 -1.37
C LEU A 69 9.00 6.83 -1.46
N LEU A 70 8.89 7.55 -0.35
CA LEU A 70 9.26 8.95 -0.31
C LEU A 70 10.77 9.18 -0.51
N ARG A 71 11.63 8.31 0.05
CA ARG A 71 13.08 8.40 -0.15
C ARG A 71 13.49 8.10 -1.59
N ASP A 72 12.83 7.15 -2.22
CA ASP A 72 13.10 6.77 -3.61
C ASP A 72 12.61 7.86 -4.56
N GLU A 73 11.41 8.40 -4.33
CA GLU A 73 10.89 9.54 -5.10
C GLU A 73 11.80 10.78 -4.98
N ARG A 74 12.37 11.03 -3.78
CA ARG A 74 13.35 12.09 -3.57
C ARG A 74 14.61 11.95 -4.41
N LYS A 75 15.08 10.69 -4.61
CA LYS A 75 16.27 10.39 -5.40
C LYS A 75 16.02 10.43 -6.91
N ASN A 76 14.78 10.42 -7.32
CA ASN A 76 14.41 10.43 -8.72
C ASN A 76 14.64 11.83 -9.30
N PRO A 77 15.57 12.03 -10.25
CA PRO A 77 15.87 13.33 -10.84
C PRO A 77 14.69 13.92 -11.62
N ASP A 78 13.80 13.08 -12.13
CA ASP A 78 12.62 13.50 -12.90
C ASP A 78 11.42 13.83 -12.01
N SER A 79 11.56 13.72 -10.67
CA SER A 79 10.46 13.96 -9.76
C SER A 79 10.26 15.44 -9.46
N GLN A 80 9.07 15.94 -9.73
CA GLN A 80 8.65 17.29 -9.34
C GLN A 80 8.51 17.47 -7.82
N TYR A 81 8.55 16.40 -7.04
CA TYR A 81 8.36 16.41 -5.58
C TYR A 81 9.66 16.22 -4.80
N GLY A 82 10.78 15.92 -5.47
CA GLY A 82 12.05 15.56 -4.83
C GLY A 82 12.53 16.58 -3.79
N GLU A 83 12.64 17.84 -4.16
CA GLU A 83 13.07 18.93 -3.27
C GLU A 83 12.11 19.15 -2.10
N LEU A 84 10.80 19.10 -2.37
CA LEU A 84 9.78 19.27 -1.35
C LEU A 84 9.85 18.15 -0.31
N ILE A 85 9.96 16.91 -0.75
CA ILE A 85 10.10 15.72 0.11
C ILE A 85 11.37 15.86 0.96
N GLU A 86 12.49 16.28 0.38
CA GLU A 86 13.76 16.45 1.09
C GLU A 86 13.62 17.48 2.23
N LYS A 87 12.99 18.61 1.96
CA LYS A 87 12.75 19.66 2.97
C LYS A 87 11.96 19.11 4.16
N TYR A 88 10.85 18.40 3.90
CA TYR A 88 10.02 17.84 4.98
C TYR A 88 10.76 16.76 5.78
N ILE A 89 11.56 15.92 5.11
CA ILE A 89 12.36 14.88 5.78
C ILE A 89 13.43 15.51 6.68
N LYS A 90 14.15 16.54 6.20
CA LYS A 90 15.17 17.25 6.99
C LYS A 90 14.57 17.93 8.21
N ASP A 91 13.39 18.53 8.05
CA ASP A 91 12.67 19.19 9.15
C ASP A 91 12.05 18.19 10.15
N GLY A 92 12.07 16.89 9.86
CA GLY A 92 11.38 15.87 10.66
C GLY A 92 9.85 15.95 10.59
N LYS A 93 9.32 16.69 9.62
CA LYS A 93 7.88 16.88 9.40
C LYS A 93 7.28 15.80 8.54
N ILE A 94 5.94 15.72 8.57
CA ILE A 94 5.17 14.79 7.73
C ILE A 94 4.99 15.41 6.34
N VAL A 95 5.32 14.65 5.30
CA VAL A 95 5.15 15.06 3.89
C VAL A 95 3.65 15.20 3.56
N PRO A 96 3.25 16.14 2.68
CA PRO A 96 1.86 16.30 2.27
C PRO A 96 1.22 14.98 1.83
N VAL A 97 -0.03 14.80 2.26
CA VAL A 97 -0.75 13.52 2.12
C VAL A 97 -0.96 13.11 0.67
N GLU A 98 -1.20 14.07 -0.20
CA GLU A 98 -1.46 13.84 -1.63
C GLU A 98 -0.29 13.13 -2.29
N ILE A 99 0.95 13.53 -1.95
CA ILE A 99 2.17 12.92 -2.47
C ILE A 99 2.26 11.47 -1.98
N THR A 100 2.13 11.27 -0.67
CA THR A 100 2.25 9.94 -0.07
C THR A 100 1.21 8.96 -0.62
N ILE A 101 -0.06 9.38 -0.73
CA ILE A 101 -1.14 8.54 -1.26
C ILE A 101 -0.94 8.25 -2.74
N SER A 102 -0.49 9.22 -3.53
CA SER A 102 -0.24 9.00 -4.96
C SER A 102 0.84 7.93 -5.19
N LEU A 103 1.92 7.97 -4.39
CA LEU A 103 2.99 6.97 -4.44
C LEU A 103 2.48 5.58 -4.02
N LEU A 104 1.78 5.49 -2.89
CA LEU A 104 1.21 4.22 -2.42
C LEU A 104 0.26 3.62 -3.46
N ARG A 105 -0.62 4.42 -4.03
CA ARG A 105 -1.55 3.98 -5.06
C ARG A 105 -0.83 3.50 -6.30
N ARG A 106 0.17 4.24 -6.79
CA ARG A 106 0.99 3.85 -7.95
C ARG A 106 1.58 2.45 -7.75
N GLU A 107 2.21 2.19 -6.61
CA GLU A 107 2.83 0.90 -6.31
C GLU A 107 1.80 -0.23 -6.15
N MET A 108 0.66 0.04 -5.53
CA MET A 108 -0.43 -0.93 -5.42
C MET A 108 -0.98 -1.31 -6.80
N ASP A 109 -1.25 -0.31 -7.65
CA ASP A 109 -1.78 -0.52 -9.01
C ASP A 109 -0.78 -1.30 -9.87
N GLN A 110 0.52 -0.98 -9.82
CA GLN A 110 1.58 -1.70 -10.53
C GLN A 110 1.70 -3.15 -10.05
N THR A 111 1.67 -3.38 -8.75
CA THR A 111 1.73 -4.73 -8.17
C THR A 111 0.54 -5.59 -8.61
N MET A 112 -0.66 -5.03 -8.59
CA MET A 112 -1.87 -5.75 -9.00
C MET A 112 -1.94 -5.96 -10.51
N ALA A 113 -1.40 -5.03 -11.31
CA ALA A 113 -1.29 -5.19 -12.75
C ALA A 113 -0.32 -6.33 -13.13
N ALA A 114 0.79 -6.45 -12.41
CA ALA A 114 1.75 -7.53 -12.60
C ALA A 114 1.18 -8.91 -12.18
N SER A 115 0.35 -8.95 -11.13
CA SER A 115 -0.29 -10.18 -10.65
C SER A 115 -1.57 -9.88 -9.87
N ALA A 116 -2.72 -10.26 -10.44
CA ALA A 116 -4.03 -10.10 -9.80
C ALA A 116 -4.17 -10.85 -8.46
N GLN A 117 -3.30 -11.83 -8.19
CA GLN A 117 -3.26 -12.56 -6.93
C GLN A 117 -2.59 -11.76 -5.79
N LYS A 118 -1.76 -10.77 -6.13
CA LYS A 118 -1.09 -9.89 -5.17
C LYS A 118 -1.98 -8.71 -4.79
N ASN A 119 -3.05 -8.99 -4.07
CA ASN A 119 -4.06 -8.01 -3.65
C ASN A 119 -4.06 -7.75 -2.13
N LYS A 120 -2.98 -8.10 -1.43
CA LYS A 120 -2.83 -7.91 0.01
C LYS A 120 -1.59 -7.08 0.28
N PHE A 121 -1.78 -5.96 0.95
CA PHE A 121 -0.72 -4.99 1.21
C PHE A 121 -0.53 -4.74 2.69
N LEU A 122 0.74 -4.67 3.10
CA LEU A 122 1.16 -4.12 4.38
C LEU A 122 1.71 -2.73 4.10
N ILE A 123 1.07 -1.71 4.62
CA ILE A 123 1.53 -0.33 4.47
C ILE A 123 2.18 0.11 5.78
N ASP A 124 3.51 0.24 5.75
CA ASP A 124 4.32 0.64 6.91
C ASP A 124 4.50 2.16 6.98
N GLY A 125 4.29 2.70 8.17
CA GLY A 125 4.51 4.11 8.46
C GLY A 125 3.49 5.07 7.86
N PHE A 126 2.27 4.59 7.60
CA PHE A 126 1.12 5.37 7.15
C PHE A 126 -0.17 4.76 7.71
N PRO A 127 -1.19 5.56 8.12
CA PRO A 127 -1.17 7.04 8.23
C PRO A 127 -0.37 7.53 9.45
N ARG A 128 0.14 8.77 9.39
CA ARG A 128 0.94 9.38 10.48
C ARG A 128 0.24 10.52 11.21
N ASN A 129 -0.79 11.09 10.63
CA ASN A 129 -1.59 12.16 11.21
C ASN A 129 -3.03 12.09 10.70
N GLN A 130 -3.88 12.95 11.24
CA GLN A 130 -5.29 13.03 10.89
C GLN A 130 -5.52 13.37 9.40
N ASP A 131 -4.70 14.24 8.82
CA ASP A 131 -4.79 14.61 7.41
C ASP A 131 -4.51 13.39 6.51
N ASN A 132 -3.53 12.56 6.89
CA ASN A 132 -3.24 11.31 6.17
C ASN A 132 -4.44 10.36 6.21
N LEU A 133 -5.09 10.25 7.36
CA LEU A 133 -6.27 9.39 7.51
C LEU A 133 -7.45 9.89 6.67
N GLN A 134 -7.72 11.19 6.74
CA GLN A 134 -8.80 11.81 5.96
C GLN A 134 -8.52 11.75 4.45
N GLY A 135 -7.29 12.06 4.03
CA GLY A 135 -6.85 11.97 2.65
C GLY A 135 -6.98 10.54 2.10
N TRP A 136 -6.58 9.54 2.90
CA TRP A 136 -6.76 8.14 2.55
C TRP A 136 -8.25 7.80 2.36
N ASN A 137 -9.07 8.11 3.33
CA ASN A 137 -10.51 7.85 3.26
C ASN A 137 -11.14 8.52 2.02
N LYS A 138 -10.82 9.79 1.76
CA LYS A 138 -11.32 10.54 0.60
C LYS A 138 -10.88 9.91 -0.74
N THR A 139 -9.64 9.42 -0.83
CA THR A 139 -9.05 8.98 -2.11
C THR A 139 -9.28 7.49 -2.37
N MET A 140 -9.24 6.67 -1.31
CA MET A 140 -9.24 5.21 -1.36
C MET A 140 -10.55 4.57 -0.90
N ASP A 141 -11.56 5.37 -0.52
CA ASP A 141 -12.88 4.84 -0.19
C ASP A 141 -13.46 4.06 -1.36
N GLY A 142 -14.01 2.90 -1.06
CA GLY A 142 -14.53 1.97 -2.06
C GLY A 142 -13.47 1.33 -2.99
N LYS A 143 -12.20 1.77 -2.97
CA LYS A 143 -11.12 1.23 -3.80
C LYS A 143 -10.19 0.27 -3.05
N ALA A 144 -10.02 0.45 -1.75
CA ALA A 144 -9.23 -0.43 -0.89
C ALA A 144 -10.01 -0.76 0.38
N ASP A 145 -9.75 -1.94 0.94
CA ASP A 145 -10.35 -2.42 2.20
C ASP A 145 -9.30 -2.45 3.30
N VAL A 146 -9.42 -1.54 4.26
CA VAL A 146 -8.56 -1.51 5.44
C VAL A 146 -9.07 -2.51 6.46
N SER A 147 -8.40 -3.65 6.54
CA SER A 147 -8.81 -4.78 7.37
C SER A 147 -8.57 -4.51 8.85
N PHE A 148 -7.38 -4.07 9.22
CA PHE A 148 -6.97 -3.73 10.59
C PHE A 148 -5.63 -3.00 10.60
N VAL A 149 -5.24 -2.54 11.79
CA VAL A 149 -3.94 -1.89 12.06
C VAL A 149 -3.11 -2.82 12.94
N LEU A 150 -1.88 -3.08 12.56
CA LEU A 150 -0.87 -3.69 13.41
C LEU A 150 -0.12 -2.58 14.15
N PHE A 151 -0.25 -2.54 15.44
CA PHE A 151 0.44 -1.57 16.28
C PHE A 151 1.58 -2.24 17.03
N PHE A 152 2.81 -1.84 16.69
CA PHE A 152 4.03 -2.24 17.40
C PHE A 152 4.24 -1.29 18.57
N ASP A 153 3.79 -1.73 19.74
CA ASP A 153 3.90 -0.97 20.97
C ASP A 153 5.28 -1.15 21.60
N CYS A 154 5.91 -0.04 21.90
CA CYS A 154 7.26 0.01 22.44
C CYS A 154 7.40 1.29 23.25
N ASN A 155 8.04 1.22 24.40
CA ASN A 155 8.27 2.40 25.23
C ASN A 155 9.37 3.32 24.63
N ASN A 156 9.42 4.58 25.08
CA ASN A 156 10.32 5.58 24.51
C ASN A 156 11.80 5.24 24.72
N GLU A 157 12.15 4.58 25.80
CA GLU A 157 13.52 4.18 26.12
C GLU A 157 14.00 3.10 25.15
N VAL A 158 13.14 2.10 24.92
CA VAL A 158 13.41 1.02 23.97
C VAL A 158 13.52 1.58 22.55
N MET A 159 12.68 2.54 22.16
CA MET A 159 12.78 3.23 20.86
C MET A 159 14.15 3.91 20.68
N LYS A 160 14.65 4.60 21.71
CA LYS A 160 15.96 5.25 21.68
C LYS A 160 17.09 4.23 21.55
N ILE A 161 17.07 3.17 22.36
CA ILE A 161 18.09 2.11 22.35
C ILE A 161 18.14 1.38 21.00
N PHE A 162 17.00 0.93 20.47
CA PHE A 162 16.96 0.19 19.20
C PHE A 162 17.39 1.06 18.02
N THR A 163 17.06 2.34 18.03
CA THR A 163 17.51 3.26 16.98
C THR A 163 19.01 3.47 17.00
N CYS A 164 19.61 3.55 18.20
CA CYS A 164 21.06 3.64 18.37
C CYS A 164 21.77 2.35 17.92
N LEU A 165 21.26 1.18 18.31
CA LEU A 165 21.90 -0.11 18.00
C LEU A 165 21.91 -0.46 16.51
N HIS A 166 20.90 -0.01 15.75
CA HIS A 166 20.79 -0.34 14.33
C HIS A 166 21.43 0.70 13.39
N GLY A 167 22.34 1.54 13.93
CA GLY A 167 23.11 2.48 13.10
C GLY A 167 22.24 3.52 12.36
N LEU A 168 20.97 3.68 12.74
CA LEU A 168 20.11 4.78 12.31
C LEU A 168 20.50 6.09 13.01
N GLN A 169 21.74 6.14 13.54
CA GLN A 169 22.38 7.38 13.93
C GLN A 169 22.60 8.21 12.66
N THR A 170 21.60 8.98 12.31
CA THR A 170 21.92 10.28 11.76
C THR A 170 22.73 10.99 12.83
N ALA A 171 23.81 11.68 12.46
CA ALA A 171 24.71 12.40 13.36
C ALA A 171 24.02 13.35 14.35
N ASP A 172 22.69 13.47 14.28
CA ASP A 172 21.83 14.35 15.04
C ASP A 172 20.88 13.55 15.91
N GLY A 173 21.24 13.33 17.18
CA GLY A 173 20.32 12.84 18.22
C GLY A 173 19.03 13.68 18.28
N GLU A 174 19.13 14.96 17.91
CA GLU A 174 18.03 15.90 17.78
C GLU A 174 16.96 15.47 16.74
N LEU A 175 17.37 14.87 15.61
CA LEU A 175 16.45 14.40 14.60
C LEU A 175 15.63 13.17 15.07
N LEU A 176 16.24 12.28 15.86
CA LEU A 176 15.53 11.15 16.44
C LEU A 176 14.47 11.62 17.44
N GLU A 177 14.83 12.58 18.28
CA GLU A 177 13.91 13.15 19.26
C GLU A 177 12.72 13.86 18.60
N LYS A 178 12.98 14.62 17.55
CA LYS A 178 11.91 15.22 16.70
C LYS A 178 10.99 14.15 16.12
N LYS A 179 11.52 13.02 15.63
CA LYS A 179 10.70 11.90 15.11
C LYS A 179 9.85 11.25 16.19
N ILE A 180 10.40 11.06 17.40
CA ILE A 180 9.64 10.52 18.54
C ILE A 180 8.53 11.49 18.93
N GLN A 181 8.80 12.77 19.03
CA GLN A 181 7.80 13.80 19.33
C GLN A 181 6.69 13.83 18.27
N THR A 182 7.06 13.83 16.99
CA THR A 182 6.09 13.77 15.88
C THR A 182 5.22 12.51 15.97
N TYR A 183 5.80 11.36 16.32
CA TYR A 183 5.05 10.12 16.52
C TYR A 183 4.04 10.25 17.67
N LEU A 184 4.46 10.74 18.83
CA LEU A 184 3.61 10.88 20.00
C LEU A 184 2.47 11.89 19.79
N GLN A 185 2.77 13.00 19.14
CA GLN A 185 1.80 14.07 18.93
C GLN A 185 0.83 13.82 17.77
N SER A 186 1.27 13.13 16.72
CA SER A 186 0.50 13.03 15.50
C SER A 186 0.03 11.61 15.19
N THR A 187 0.87 10.59 15.41
CA THR A 187 0.57 9.22 15.01
C THR A 187 -0.16 8.43 16.11
N LYS A 188 0.21 8.65 17.36
CA LYS A 188 -0.44 7.95 18.48
C LYS A 188 -1.95 8.22 18.55
N PRO A 189 -2.47 9.44 18.38
CA PRO A 189 -3.91 9.69 18.35
C PRO A 189 -4.65 8.92 17.25
N ILE A 190 -3.99 8.62 16.13
CA ILE A 190 -4.59 7.80 15.06
C ILE A 190 -4.70 6.34 15.49
N ILE A 191 -3.71 5.83 16.21
CA ILE A 191 -3.74 4.48 16.76
C ILE A 191 -4.90 4.36 17.76
N ASP A 192 -5.03 5.33 18.65
CA ASP A 192 -6.09 5.38 19.66
C ASP A 192 -7.48 5.41 19.00
N LEU A 193 -7.65 6.18 17.92
CA LEU A 193 -8.89 6.21 17.13
C LEU A 193 -9.23 4.83 16.51
N TYR A 194 -8.24 4.13 15.96
CA TYR A 194 -8.46 2.79 15.42
C TYR A 194 -8.70 1.76 16.54
N GLU A 195 -8.14 1.96 17.73
CA GLU A 195 -8.39 1.12 18.91
C GLU A 195 -9.84 1.25 19.38
N GLU A 196 -10.38 2.46 19.43
CA GLU A 196 -11.81 2.71 19.71
C GLU A 196 -12.73 2.01 18.71
N MET A 197 -12.32 1.92 17.44
CA MET A 197 -13.07 1.17 16.41
C MET A 197 -12.89 -0.36 16.51
N GLY A 198 -12.10 -0.88 17.46
CA GLY A 198 -11.79 -2.30 17.60
C GLY A 198 -10.94 -2.87 16.44
N LYS A 199 -10.26 -2.02 15.69
CA LYS A 199 -9.46 -2.40 14.51
C LYS A 199 -7.96 -2.50 14.77
N VAL A 200 -7.49 -2.34 16.01
CA VAL A 200 -6.07 -2.44 16.35
C VAL A 200 -5.72 -3.85 16.81
N LYS A 201 -4.60 -4.36 16.29
CA LYS A 201 -3.91 -5.55 16.78
C LYS A 201 -2.58 -5.11 17.38
N LYS A 202 -2.54 -5.06 18.71
CA LYS A 202 -1.37 -4.62 19.46
C LYS A 202 -0.34 -5.74 19.54
N ILE A 203 0.91 -5.42 19.27
CA ILE A 203 2.07 -6.31 19.35
C ILE A 203 3.09 -5.66 20.27
N ASP A 204 3.49 -6.38 21.29
CA ASP A 204 4.56 -5.96 22.19
C ASP A 204 5.91 -6.04 21.48
N ALA A 205 6.43 -4.89 21.08
CA ALA A 205 7.69 -4.76 20.36
C ALA A 205 8.92 -4.64 21.28
N SER A 206 8.74 -4.74 22.59
CA SER A 206 9.84 -4.76 23.56
C SER A 206 10.56 -6.12 23.62
N LYS A 207 9.91 -7.16 23.09
CA LYS A 207 10.42 -8.52 23.02
C LYS A 207 11.43 -8.71 21.89
N SER A 208 12.18 -9.82 21.96
CA SER A 208 13.08 -10.19 20.87
C SER A 208 12.32 -10.41 19.55
N VAL A 209 13.03 -10.24 18.44
CA VAL A 209 12.46 -10.38 17.08
C VAL A 209 11.75 -11.73 16.89
N ASP A 210 12.25 -12.79 17.54
CA ASP A 210 11.72 -14.15 17.42
C ASP A 210 10.51 -14.39 18.33
N GLU A 211 10.41 -13.67 19.43
CA GLU A 211 9.31 -13.79 20.40
C GLU A 211 8.07 -13.00 20.02
N VAL A 212 8.21 -12.06 19.06
CA VAL A 212 7.06 -11.31 18.56
C VAL A 212 6.08 -12.27 17.90
N SER A 213 4.99 -12.55 18.59
CA SER A 213 3.97 -13.49 18.12
C SER A 213 3.02 -12.83 17.12
N PHE A 214 2.94 -13.42 15.93
CA PHE A 214 1.94 -13.07 14.91
C PHE A 214 0.60 -13.78 15.11
N SER A 215 0.31 -14.25 16.33
CA SER A 215 -0.95 -14.95 16.66
C SER A 215 -2.20 -14.09 16.41
N SER A 216 -2.03 -12.78 16.36
CA SER A 216 -3.10 -11.83 16.08
C SER A 216 -3.47 -11.68 14.59
N LEU A 217 -2.66 -12.21 13.67
CA LEU A 217 -3.03 -12.23 12.25
C LEU A 217 -4.08 -13.33 12.03
N PRO A 218 -5.14 -13.06 11.25
CA PRO A 218 -6.15 -14.06 10.97
C PRO A 218 -5.51 -15.27 10.29
N LYS A 219 -5.53 -16.42 10.96
CA LYS A 219 -5.13 -17.69 10.35
C LYS A 219 -5.99 -17.88 9.11
N ARG A 220 -5.38 -18.16 7.96
CA ARG A 220 -6.12 -18.61 6.77
C ARG A 220 -6.99 -19.79 7.22
N LYS A 221 -8.31 -19.62 7.22
CA LYS A 221 -9.19 -20.79 7.10
C LYS A 221 -8.95 -21.32 5.71
N VAL A 222 -8.07 -22.32 5.60
CA VAL A 222 -8.03 -23.18 4.44
C VAL A 222 -9.38 -23.91 4.48
N LYS A 223 -10.33 -23.49 3.66
CA LYS A 223 -11.46 -24.37 3.34
C LYS A 223 -10.86 -25.49 2.49
N MET A 224 -10.77 -26.68 3.09
CA MET A 224 -10.70 -27.91 2.35
C MET A 224 -11.96 -28.07 1.51
#